data_2a92c9f81c22256336ff1431231f5c93
#
_entry.id   2a92c9f81c22256336ff1431231f5c93
#
_cell.length_a   1.000
_cell.length_b   1.000
_cell.length_c   1.000
_cell.angle_alpha   90.00
_cell.angle_beta   90.00
_cell.angle_gamma   90.00
#
_symmetry.space_group_name_H-M   'P 1'
#
loop_
_entity.id
_entity.type
_entity.pdbx_description
1 polymer ?
#
loop_
_entity_poly.entity_id
_entity_poly.type
_entity_poly.pdbx_seq_one_letter_code
_entity_poly.pdbx_strand_id
1 'polypeptide(L)'
;RTVSVNYVGPYLLTRKLVPTMASGARIVNMVSCTYAIGRLDFPDFFHRGKTGNFWRIPVYSNTKLALLLFTFELSEQLREKGITVNAADPGIVSTDIITMHKWFDPLTDIFFRPFIRKPKKGASTAIGLLLDKKEAGVTGQLYVNNHRKSLSDKYVNHEQKEQLWEIT
;
A
#
# COMPACT_ATOMS: atom_id res chain seq x y z
N ARG A 1 8.27 7.11 -13.01
CA ARG A 1 7.32 7.99 -12.30
C ARG A 1 6.44 7.20 -11.31
N THR A 2 5.78 6.10 -11.71
CA THR A 2 4.87 5.34 -10.82
C THR A 2 5.57 4.83 -9.56
N VAL A 3 6.74 4.20 -9.70
CA VAL A 3 7.53 3.71 -8.56
C VAL A 3 7.94 4.86 -7.64
N SER A 4 8.40 5.98 -8.21
CA SER A 4 8.82 7.15 -7.41
C SER A 4 7.68 7.73 -6.57
N VAL A 5 6.48 7.82 -7.14
CA VAL A 5 5.32 8.41 -6.45
C VAL A 5 4.70 7.42 -5.44
N ASN A 6 4.54 6.15 -5.82
CA ASN A 6 3.76 5.20 -5.03
C ASN A 6 4.58 4.47 -3.97
N TYR A 7 5.91 4.42 -4.11
CA TYR A 7 6.78 3.72 -3.18
C TYR A 7 7.91 4.61 -2.62
N VAL A 8 8.79 5.14 -3.48
CA VAL A 8 9.98 5.88 -3.01
C VAL A 8 9.59 7.14 -2.23
N GLY A 9 8.58 7.88 -2.69
CA GLY A 9 8.07 9.06 -1.98
C GLY A 9 7.57 8.75 -0.57
N PRO A 10 6.60 7.82 -0.40
CA PRO A 10 6.17 7.36 0.92
C PRO A 10 7.31 6.83 1.79
N TYR A 11 8.21 6.04 1.23
CA TYR A 11 9.39 5.53 1.93
C TYR A 11 10.25 6.68 2.48
N LEU A 12 10.70 7.58 1.62
CA LEU A 12 11.57 8.69 2.03
C LEU A 12 10.89 9.63 3.03
N LEU A 13 9.61 9.95 2.81
CA LEU A 13 8.83 10.78 3.72
C LEU A 13 8.77 10.13 5.11
N THR A 14 8.42 8.86 5.17
CA THR A 14 8.33 8.12 6.42
C THR A 14 9.68 8.05 7.14
N ARG A 15 10.74 7.70 6.41
CA ARG A 15 12.12 7.64 6.97
C ARG A 15 12.57 8.98 7.56
N LYS A 16 12.21 10.08 6.93
CA LYS A 16 12.53 11.43 7.42
C LYS A 16 11.71 11.85 8.64
N LEU A 17 10.46 11.40 8.74
CA LEU A 17 9.58 11.76 9.86
C LEU A 17 9.78 10.89 11.09
N VAL A 18 10.13 9.60 10.93
CA VAL A 18 10.31 8.65 12.04
C VAL A 18 11.20 9.18 13.19
N PRO A 19 12.33 9.88 12.95
CA PRO A 19 13.15 10.42 14.04
C PRO A 19 12.44 11.47 14.92
N THR A 20 11.39 12.12 14.39
CA THR A 20 10.60 13.15 15.10
C THR A 20 9.32 12.61 15.73
N MET A 21 9.00 11.33 15.50
CA MET A 21 7.78 10.72 16.01
C MET A 21 7.93 10.29 17.46
N ALA A 22 6.93 10.61 18.28
CA ALA A 22 6.84 10.14 19.65
C ALA A 22 6.26 8.72 19.75
N SER A 23 6.47 8.05 20.88
CA SER A 23 5.78 6.80 21.21
C SER A 23 4.27 7.02 21.17
N GLY A 24 3.54 6.03 20.65
CA GLY A 24 2.10 6.13 20.37
C GLY A 24 1.76 6.71 18.98
N ALA A 25 2.75 7.20 18.22
CA ALA A 25 2.52 7.62 16.84
C ALA A 25 2.07 6.45 15.95
N ARG A 26 1.28 6.76 14.94
CA ARG A 26 0.70 5.76 14.03
C ARG A 26 1.01 6.12 12.58
N ILE A 27 1.47 5.13 11.84
CA ILE A 27 1.74 5.22 10.40
C ILE A 27 0.78 4.27 9.69
N VAL A 28 0.08 4.77 8.67
CA VAL A 28 -0.81 3.95 7.84
C VAL A 28 -0.46 4.15 6.37
N ASN A 29 0.00 3.07 5.74
CA ASN A 29 0.33 3.05 4.32
C ASN A 29 -0.88 2.57 3.50
N MET A 30 -1.25 3.37 2.49
CA MET A 30 -2.35 3.03 1.58
C MET A 30 -1.88 2.07 0.49
N VAL A 31 -2.25 0.81 0.62
CA VAL A 31 -1.97 -0.23 -0.38
C VAL A 31 -3.15 -0.40 -1.35
N SER A 32 -3.25 -1.50 -2.04
CA SER A 32 -4.35 -1.89 -2.92
C SER A 32 -4.37 -3.41 -3.04
N CYS A 33 -5.53 -4.02 -3.24
CA CYS A 33 -5.67 -5.46 -3.48
C CYS A 33 -4.77 -5.98 -4.61
N THR A 34 -4.33 -5.10 -5.51
CA THR A 34 -3.40 -5.43 -6.59
C THR A 34 -2.03 -5.87 -6.10
N TYR A 35 -1.67 -5.65 -4.83
CA TYR A 35 -0.44 -6.23 -4.26
C TYR A 35 -0.37 -7.74 -4.49
N ALA A 36 -1.52 -8.40 -4.52
CA ALA A 36 -1.63 -9.87 -4.67
C ALA A 36 -1.10 -10.40 -6.01
N ILE A 37 -1.08 -9.58 -7.04
CA ILE A 37 -0.53 -9.90 -8.36
C ILE A 37 0.82 -9.20 -8.60
N GLY A 38 1.30 -8.42 -7.64
CA GLY A 38 2.62 -7.78 -7.70
C GLY A 38 3.74 -8.81 -7.66
N ARG A 39 4.86 -8.47 -8.32
CA ARG A 39 6.11 -9.22 -8.28
C ARG A 39 7.26 -8.23 -8.16
N LEU A 40 8.15 -8.47 -7.21
CA LEU A 40 9.36 -7.67 -7.07
C LEU A 40 10.46 -8.29 -7.92
N ASP A 41 10.97 -7.48 -8.84
CA ASP A 41 12.13 -7.78 -9.66
C ASP A 41 13.23 -6.81 -9.23
N PHE A 42 14.08 -7.22 -8.32
CA PHE A 42 15.08 -6.34 -7.71
C PHE A 42 16.11 -5.82 -8.71
N PRO A 43 16.60 -6.58 -9.71
CA PRO A 43 17.45 -6.08 -10.77
C PRO A 43 16.81 -4.95 -11.60
N ASP A 44 15.48 -4.98 -11.78
CA ASP A 44 14.73 -3.96 -12.52
C ASP A 44 13.61 -3.34 -11.68
N PHE A 45 13.88 -3.07 -10.41
CA PHE A 45 12.89 -2.53 -9.46
C PHE A 45 12.24 -1.23 -9.95
N PHE A 46 12.99 -0.37 -10.62
CA PHE A 46 12.48 0.90 -11.13
C PHE A 46 11.75 0.78 -12.48
N HIS A 47 11.70 -0.41 -13.08
CA HIS A 47 11.04 -0.65 -14.37
C HIS A 47 11.47 0.33 -15.46
N ARG A 48 12.78 0.56 -15.58
CA ARG A 48 13.35 1.48 -16.57
C ARG A 48 13.00 1.02 -17.99
N GLY A 49 12.53 1.96 -18.83
CA GLY A 49 12.15 1.64 -20.21
C GLY A 49 10.77 0.95 -20.37
N LYS A 50 10.14 0.48 -19.29
CA LYS A 50 8.79 -0.10 -19.36
C LYS A 50 7.74 1.02 -19.38
N THR A 51 7.29 1.36 -20.58
CA THR A 51 6.31 2.43 -20.83
C THR A 51 5.07 1.86 -21.54
N GLY A 52 3.99 2.65 -21.56
CA GLY A 52 2.74 2.29 -22.22
C GLY A 52 1.71 1.61 -21.30
N ASN A 53 0.51 1.43 -21.85
CA ASN A 53 -0.65 0.98 -21.08
C ASN A 53 -0.51 -0.46 -20.55
N PHE A 54 0.19 -1.33 -21.28
CA PHE A 54 0.42 -2.71 -20.88
C PHE A 54 1.15 -2.82 -19.53
N TRP A 55 2.11 -1.93 -19.24
CA TRP A 55 2.90 -1.94 -18.02
C TRP A 55 2.27 -1.22 -16.83
N ARG A 56 1.15 -0.52 -17.03
CA ARG A 56 0.54 0.28 -15.96
C ARG A 56 0.11 -0.55 -14.76
N ILE A 57 -0.65 -1.63 -14.99
CA ILE A 57 -1.14 -2.51 -13.91
C ILE A 57 0.01 -3.29 -13.26
N PRO A 58 0.89 -3.98 -14.00
CA PRO A 58 2.04 -4.66 -13.40
C PRO A 58 2.91 -3.73 -12.54
N VAL A 59 3.35 -2.59 -13.07
CA VAL A 59 4.18 -1.64 -12.33
C VAL A 59 3.46 -1.08 -11.10
N TYR A 60 2.18 -0.74 -11.23
CA TYR A 60 1.37 -0.29 -10.09
C TYR A 60 1.28 -1.36 -9.01
N SER A 61 0.98 -2.60 -9.39
CA SER A 61 0.87 -3.75 -8.47
C SER A 61 2.18 -4.02 -7.74
N ASN A 62 3.31 -3.93 -8.44
CA ASN A 62 4.64 -4.07 -7.85
C ASN A 62 4.91 -2.99 -6.81
N THR A 63 4.49 -1.73 -7.07
CA THR A 63 4.65 -0.66 -6.08
C THR A 63 3.78 -0.88 -4.84
N LYS A 64 2.58 -1.46 -4.99
CA LYS A 64 1.70 -1.76 -3.86
C LYS A 64 2.17 -2.96 -3.05
N LEU A 65 2.78 -3.95 -3.68
CA LEU A 65 3.48 -5.03 -2.98
C LEU A 65 4.69 -4.48 -2.21
N ALA A 66 5.54 -3.67 -2.86
CA ALA A 66 6.69 -3.06 -2.20
C ALA A 66 6.28 -2.24 -0.97
N LEU A 67 5.22 -1.43 -1.09
CA LEU A 67 4.72 -0.63 0.03
C LEU A 67 4.15 -1.49 1.16
N LEU A 68 3.53 -2.63 0.85
CA LEU A 68 3.06 -3.59 1.85
C LEU A 68 4.22 -4.22 2.62
N LEU A 69 5.25 -4.70 1.90
CA LEU A 69 6.43 -5.31 2.52
C LEU A 69 7.21 -4.29 3.36
N PHE A 70 7.38 -3.07 2.86
CA PHE A 70 7.95 -1.95 3.61
C PHE A 70 7.17 -1.69 4.91
N THR A 71 5.84 -1.75 4.87
CA THR A 71 5.00 -1.57 6.06
C THR A 71 5.32 -2.60 7.13
N PHE A 72 5.46 -3.86 6.76
CA PHE A 72 5.76 -4.93 7.70
C PHE A 72 7.17 -4.80 8.27
N GLU A 73 8.16 -4.59 7.43
CA GLU A 73 9.55 -4.39 7.88
C GLU A 73 9.65 -3.21 8.85
N LEU A 74 9.07 -2.07 8.48
CA LEU A 74 9.08 -0.88 9.32
C LEU A 74 8.33 -1.11 10.65
N SER A 75 7.27 -1.92 10.64
CA SER A 75 6.51 -2.25 11.85
C SER A 75 7.34 -3.04 12.87
N GLU A 76 8.22 -3.90 12.40
CA GLU A 76 9.14 -4.65 13.24
C GLU A 76 10.21 -3.73 13.83
N GLN A 77 10.81 -2.88 13.00
CA GLN A 77 11.86 -1.94 13.41
C GLN A 77 11.39 -0.86 14.41
N LEU A 78 10.13 -0.45 14.33
CA LEU A 78 9.58 0.60 15.18
C LEU A 78 8.83 0.08 16.42
N ARG A 79 8.74 -1.23 16.60
CA ARG A 79 8.00 -1.85 17.70
C ARG A 79 8.51 -1.38 19.07
N GLU A 80 9.81 -1.39 19.26
CA GLU A 80 10.42 -0.95 20.54
C GLU A 80 10.27 0.54 20.80
N LYS A 81 10.09 1.35 19.76
CA LYS A 81 9.80 2.78 19.88
C LYS A 81 8.34 3.07 20.22
N GLY A 82 7.48 2.04 20.28
CA GLY A 82 6.05 2.20 20.51
C GLY A 82 5.32 2.90 19.37
N ILE A 83 5.87 2.88 18.13
CA ILE A 83 5.25 3.44 16.94
C ILE A 83 4.61 2.31 16.16
N THR A 84 3.33 2.44 15.81
CA THR A 84 2.61 1.42 15.05
C THR A 84 2.60 1.73 13.55
N VAL A 85 2.76 0.68 12.74
CA VAL A 85 2.78 0.79 11.26
C VAL A 85 1.86 -0.27 10.69
N ASN A 86 0.81 0.14 9.98
CA ASN A 86 -0.17 -0.75 9.39
C ASN A 86 -0.44 -0.40 7.93
N ALA A 87 -0.96 -1.36 7.19
CA ALA A 87 -1.42 -1.17 5.81
C ALA A 87 -2.95 -1.10 5.76
N ALA A 88 -3.48 -0.19 4.96
CA ALA A 88 -4.90 -0.07 4.66
C ALA A 88 -5.16 -0.26 3.17
N ASP A 89 -6.04 -1.18 2.83
CA ASP A 89 -6.57 -1.34 1.48
C ASP A 89 -7.96 -0.68 1.42
N PRO A 90 -8.11 0.39 0.64
CA PRO A 90 -9.39 1.11 0.53
C PRO A 90 -10.46 0.32 -0.26
N GLY A 91 -10.08 -0.80 -0.88
CA GLY A 91 -10.87 -1.46 -1.91
C GLY A 91 -10.87 -0.69 -3.24
N ILE A 92 -11.82 -0.99 -4.10
CA ILE A 92 -12.00 -0.26 -5.37
C ILE A 92 -12.76 1.03 -5.06
N VAL A 93 -12.06 2.17 -5.17
CA VAL A 93 -12.63 3.50 -4.90
C VAL A 93 -12.82 4.24 -6.22
N SER A 94 -13.96 4.94 -6.36
CA SER A 94 -14.20 5.84 -7.48
C SER A 94 -13.22 7.00 -7.41
N THR A 95 -12.18 6.92 -8.20
CA THR A 95 -11.20 7.99 -8.40
C THR A 95 -10.89 8.10 -9.89
N ASP A 96 -10.46 9.26 -10.34
CA ASP A 96 -10.06 9.52 -11.74
C ASP A 96 -8.95 8.58 -12.25
N ILE A 97 -8.33 7.80 -11.36
CA ILE A 97 -7.32 6.80 -11.70
C ILE A 97 -7.92 5.64 -12.52
N ILE A 98 -9.21 5.34 -12.35
CA ILE A 98 -9.90 4.22 -13.03
C ILE A 98 -10.39 4.64 -14.41
N THR A 99 -10.70 5.92 -14.61
CA THR A 99 -11.14 6.43 -15.91
C THR A 99 -9.98 6.45 -16.90
N MET A 100 -10.03 5.56 -17.86
CA MET A 100 -9.02 5.51 -18.95
C MET A 100 -9.35 6.43 -20.13
N HIS A 101 -10.44 7.19 -20.06
CA HIS A 101 -10.96 8.05 -21.13
C HIS A 101 -11.02 7.35 -22.50
N LYS A 102 -11.47 6.07 -22.53
CA LYS A 102 -11.60 5.28 -23.73
C LYS A 102 -13.07 4.95 -24.01
N TRP A 103 -13.39 4.66 -25.27
CA TRP A 103 -14.76 4.37 -25.73
C TRP A 103 -15.46 3.21 -24.98
N PHE A 104 -14.72 2.31 -24.32
CA PHE A 104 -15.27 1.20 -23.53
C PHE A 104 -15.42 1.51 -22.03
N ASP A 105 -15.09 2.73 -21.58
CA ASP A 105 -15.27 3.18 -20.19
C ASP A 105 -16.72 3.01 -19.70
N PRO A 106 -17.79 3.24 -20.51
CA PRO A 106 -19.16 3.02 -20.06
C PRO A 106 -19.48 1.55 -19.70
N LEU A 107 -18.91 0.58 -20.42
CA LEU A 107 -19.08 -0.84 -20.12
C LEU A 107 -18.31 -1.22 -18.84
N THR A 108 -17.11 -0.71 -18.69
CA THR A 108 -16.29 -0.90 -17.50
C THR A 108 -16.98 -0.30 -16.28
N ASP A 109 -17.59 0.88 -16.42
CA ASP A 109 -18.36 1.54 -15.36
C ASP A 109 -19.58 0.69 -14.94
N ILE A 110 -20.34 0.12 -15.88
CA ILE A 110 -21.51 -0.71 -15.55
C ILE A 110 -21.13 -1.98 -14.79
N PHE A 111 -20.04 -2.66 -15.17
CA PHE A 111 -19.60 -3.89 -14.51
C PHE A 111 -18.91 -3.64 -13.18
N PHE A 112 -18.17 -2.54 -13.02
CA PHE A 112 -17.42 -2.25 -11.79
C PHE A 112 -18.14 -1.31 -10.82
N ARG A 113 -19.15 -0.55 -11.24
CA ARG A 113 -19.95 0.35 -10.39
C ARG A 113 -20.43 -0.26 -9.08
N PRO A 114 -20.96 -1.50 -9.04
CA PRO A 114 -21.42 -2.08 -7.78
C PRO A 114 -20.29 -2.30 -6.78
N PHE A 115 -19.04 -2.38 -7.23
CA PHE A 115 -17.86 -2.60 -6.41
C PHE A 115 -17.11 -1.31 -6.08
N ILE A 116 -17.48 -0.19 -6.72
CA ILE A 116 -16.83 1.10 -6.54
C ILE A 116 -17.36 1.76 -5.26
N ARG A 117 -16.45 2.08 -4.35
CA ARG A 117 -16.77 2.72 -3.08
C ARG A 117 -16.71 4.23 -3.20
N LYS A 118 -17.56 4.92 -2.42
CA LYS A 118 -17.42 6.37 -2.22
C LYS A 118 -16.09 6.66 -1.52
N PRO A 119 -15.39 7.77 -1.83
CA PRO A 119 -14.09 8.12 -1.23
C PRO A 119 -14.10 8.10 0.30
N LYS A 120 -15.17 8.59 0.93
CA LYS A 120 -15.35 8.53 2.39
C LYS A 120 -15.29 7.11 2.95
N LYS A 121 -15.89 6.13 2.25
CA LYS A 121 -15.87 4.73 2.66
C LYS A 121 -14.50 4.09 2.39
N GLY A 122 -13.82 4.49 1.32
CA GLY A 122 -12.45 4.06 1.04
C GLY A 122 -11.44 4.53 2.11
N ALA A 123 -11.62 5.76 2.59
CA ALA A 123 -10.76 6.34 3.62
C ALA A 123 -11.04 5.79 5.04
N SER A 124 -12.21 5.21 5.29
CA SER A 124 -12.63 4.81 6.64
C SER A 124 -11.66 3.86 7.33
N THR A 125 -11.06 2.91 6.59
CA THR A 125 -10.09 1.96 7.14
C THR A 125 -8.83 2.67 7.65
N ALA A 126 -8.27 3.58 6.86
CA ALA A 126 -7.09 4.33 7.27
C ALA A 126 -7.39 5.27 8.45
N ILE A 127 -8.54 5.94 8.42
CA ILE A 127 -8.99 6.83 9.51
C ILE A 127 -9.17 6.03 10.81
N GLY A 128 -9.82 4.85 10.74
CA GLY A 128 -9.97 3.97 11.90
C GLY A 128 -8.63 3.56 12.50
N LEU A 129 -7.68 3.13 11.68
CA LEU A 129 -6.34 2.76 12.12
C LEU A 129 -5.57 3.92 12.78
N LEU A 130 -5.78 5.15 12.30
CA LEU A 130 -5.12 6.34 12.84
C LEU A 130 -5.75 6.82 14.15
N LEU A 131 -7.08 6.75 14.31
CA LEU A 131 -7.81 7.44 15.36
C LEU A 131 -8.48 6.52 16.39
N ASP A 132 -8.88 5.30 16.02
CA ASP A 132 -9.63 4.43 16.93
C ASP A 132 -8.73 3.93 18.08
N LYS A 133 -9.21 4.07 19.30
CA LYS A 133 -8.50 3.63 20.51
C LYS A 133 -8.30 2.11 20.57
N LYS A 134 -9.22 1.32 20.01
CA LYS A 134 -9.11 -0.14 19.97
C LYS A 134 -7.96 -0.65 19.10
N GLU A 135 -7.49 0.18 18.16
CA GLU A 135 -6.33 -0.12 17.30
C GLU A 135 -5.01 0.40 17.90
N ALA A 136 -5.05 0.94 19.15
CA ALA A 136 -3.83 1.37 19.81
C ALA A 136 -2.90 0.17 20.06
N GLY A 137 -1.62 0.31 19.68
CA GLY A 137 -0.62 -0.74 19.84
C GLY A 137 -0.68 -1.86 18.76
N VAL A 138 -1.70 -1.88 17.91
CA VAL A 138 -1.75 -2.84 16.79
C VAL A 138 -0.79 -2.40 15.70
N THR A 139 0.15 -3.27 15.33
CA THR A 139 1.19 -3.00 14.34
C THR A 139 1.44 -4.21 13.43
N GLY A 140 1.95 -3.98 12.22
CA GLY A 140 2.30 -5.03 11.27
C GLY A 140 1.08 -5.75 10.69
N GLN A 141 -0.04 -5.06 10.49
CA GLN A 141 -1.26 -5.66 9.99
C GLN A 141 -1.75 -5.01 8.69
N LEU A 142 -2.43 -5.83 7.88
CA LEU A 142 -3.20 -5.34 6.73
C LEU A 142 -4.69 -5.31 7.11
N TYR A 143 -5.33 -4.18 6.80
CA TYR A 143 -6.77 -4.02 6.98
C TYR A 143 -7.46 -3.76 5.64
N VAL A 144 -8.58 -4.43 5.47
CA VAL A 144 -9.49 -4.26 4.32
C VAL A 144 -10.89 -4.07 4.88
N ASN A 145 -11.56 -2.98 4.50
CA ASN A 145 -12.92 -2.71 4.99
C ASN A 145 -13.07 -2.65 6.52
N ASN A 146 -12.13 -2.04 7.20
CA ASN A 146 -12.07 -1.96 8.67
C ASN A 146 -11.87 -3.33 9.38
N HIS A 147 -11.55 -4.38 8.65
CA HIS A 147 -11.28 -5.71 9.20
C HIS A 147 -9.84 -6.11 8.91
N ARG A 148 -9.21 -6.72 9.91
CA ARG A 148 -7.88 -7.31 9.75
C ARG A 148 -7.95 -8.43 8.73
N LYS A 149 -7.03 -8.43 7.77
CA LYS A 149 -6.88 -9.47 6.76
C LYS A 149 -5.63 -10.30 7.05
N SER A 150 -5.83 -11.59 7.26
CA SER A 150 -4.71 -12.53 7.31
C SER A 150 -4.04 -12.62 5.95
N LEU A 151 -2.72 -12.60 5.94
CA LEU A 151 -1.90 -12.78 4.75
C LEU A 151 -1.24 -14.15 4.77
N SER A 152 -1.07 -14.75 3.59
CA SER A 152 -0.25 -15.94 3.46
C SER A 152 1.23 -15.63 3.62
N ASP A 153 2.02 -16.62 4.06
CA ASP A 153 3.45 -16.49 4.35
C ASP A 153 4.26 -15.91 3.18
N LYS A 154 3.82 -16.13 1.94
CA LYS A 154 4.46 -15.55 0.76
C LYS A 154 4.55 -14.02 0.75
N TYR A 155 3.67 -13.30 1.50
CA TYR A 155 3.70 -11.84 1.61
C TYR A 155 4.48 -11.38 2.84
N VAL A 156 4.72 -12.29 3.77
CA VAL A 156 5.50 -12.03 4.97
C VAL A 156 6.93 -12.55 4.79
N ASN A 157 7.29 -12.95 3.55
CA ASN A 157 8.61 -13.47 3.23
C ASN A 157 9.70 -12.51 3.68
N HIS A 158 10.50 -12.96 4.64
CA HIS A 158 11.57 -12.18 5.27
C HIS A 158 12.64 -11.74 4.25
N GLU A 159 13.05 -12.64 3.35
CA GLU A 159 14.06 -12.36 2.34
C GLU A 159 13.68 -11.21 1.40
N GLN A 160 12.44 -11.17 0.92
CA GLN A 160 11.96 -10.07 0.07
C GLN A 160 11.88 -8.73 0.83
N LYS A 161 11.54 -8.75 2.12
CA LYS A 161 11.50 -7.54 2.95
C LYS A 161 12.90 -6.96 3.15
N GLU A 162 13.86 -7.79 3.51
CA GLU A 162 15.25 -7.39 3.70
C GLU A 162 15.86 -6.86 2.41
N GLN A 163 15.75 -7.59 1.29
CA GLN A 163 16.27 -7.13 0.01
C GLN A 163 15.66 -5.79 -0.40
N LEU A 164 14.35 -5.61 -0.21
CA LEU A 164 13.69 -4.34 -0.51
C LEU A 164 14.25 -3.20 0.34
N TRP A 165 14.51 -3.47 1.60
CA TRP A 165 15.08 -2.49 2.52
C TRP A 165 16.51 -2.08 2.13
N GLU A 166 17.33 -3.03 1.70
CA GLU A 166 18.71 -2.77 1.29
C GLU A 166 18.83 -1.94 0.02
N ILE A 167 17.91 -2.11 -0.94
CA ILE A 167 17.96 -1.40 -2.23
C ILE A 167 17.29 -0.02 -2.20
N THR A 168 16.63 0.36 -1.09
CA THR A 168 15.90 1.61 -0.96
C THR A 168 16.56 2.55 0.03
#